data_2a0028d96e30eedfed82d2be55eeb05d
#
_entry.id   2a0028d96e30eedfed82d2be55eeb05d
#
_cell.length_a   1.000
_cell.length_b   1.000
_cell.length_c   1.000
_cell.angle_alpha   90.00
_cell.angle_beta   90.00
_cell.angle_gamma   90.00
#
_symmetry.space_group_name_H-M   'P 1'
#
loop_
_entity.id
_entity.type
_entity.pdbx_description
1 polymer ?
#
loop_
_entity_poly.entity_id
_entity_poly.type
_entity_poly.pdbx_seq_one_letter_code
_entity_poly.pdbx_strand_id
1 'polypeptide(L)'
;MKKLLFILLFLSNILSAQLISFVYEIKHKPNPDKEIFETGNYYLDIIGGQSAFRSKKERYADSLMLKNGYWEGGPKTSLNQLYIIKNLINKSIIKCITTLSMHDLYNITINDKLSWEILPERMKLGDMECQKATVKYGERNWIAWFSHSIPLPEGPYIFHGLPGLIIKISDDKNDYDFSLIKTINIDKNKTFYLRKGKEITWETYEKIQRDYYMDPFAEIKARNIKYKVTDEKGYPVEISLKQMTESIQKRIRENNNPIELNHKVNYN
;
A
#
# COMPACT_ATOMS: atom_id res chain seq x y z
N MET A 1 -1.79 -34.55 -32.95
CA MET A 1 -1.62 -33.11 -33.14
C MET A 1 -2.87 -32.28 -32.84
N LYS A 2 -4.11 -32.71 -33.13
CA LYS A 2 -5.34 -31.92 -32.86
C LYS A 2 -5.71 -31.74 -31.39
N LYS A 3 -5.28 -32.62 -30.48
CA LYS A 3 -5.56 -32.49 -29.02
C LYS A 3 -4.66 -31.45 -28.29
N LEU A 4 -3.48 -31.16 -28.81
CA LEU A 4 -2.56 -30.17 -28.22
C LEU A 4 -2.98 -28.70 -28.50
N LEU A 5 -3.66 -28.51 -29.65
CA LEU A 5 -4.20 -27.21 -30.05
C LEU A 5 -5.37 -26.74 -29.18
N PHE A 6 -6.14 -27.67 -28.62
CA PHE A 6 -7.30 -27.36 -27.76
C PHE A 6 -6.88 -26.88 -26.35
N ILE A 7 -5.74 -27.35 -25.85
CA ILE A 7 -5.20 -26.94 -24.53
C ILE A 7 -4.62 -25.54 -24.60
N LEU A 8 -4.01 -25.14 -25.73
CA LEU A 8 -3.49 -23.79 -25.92
C LEU A 8 -4.59 -22.73 -26.04
N LEU A 9 -5.77 -23.09 -26.57
CA LEU A 9 -6.92 -22.20 -26.70
C LEU A 9 -7.65 -21.94 -25.36
N PHE A 10 -7.52 -22.83 -24.38
CA PHE A 10 -8.10 -22.66 -23.05
C PHE A 10 -7.29 -21.72 -22.14
N LEU A 11 -5.98 -21.61 -22.40
CA LEU A 11 -5.09 -20.71 -21.64
C LEU A 11 -5.21 -19.23 -22.06
N SER A 12 -5.77 -18.94 -23.23
CA SER A 12 -5.85 -17.57 -23.75
C SER A 12 -7.07 -16.77 -23.23
N ASN A 13 -8.03 -17.41 -22.57
CA ASN A 13 -9.24 -16.74 -22.07
C ASN A 13 -9.19 -16.25 -20.62
N ILE A 14 -8.08 -16.48 -19.91
CA ILE A 14 -7.99 -16.12 -18.48
C ILE A 14 -7.67 -14.63 -18.27
N LEU A 15 -7.23 -13.92 -19.30
CA LEU A 15 -6.95 -12.48 -19.23
C LEU A 15 -8.16 -11.58 -19.59
N SER A 16 -9.33 -12.16 -19.82
CA SER A 16 -10.53 -11.36 -20.10
C SER A 16 -11.00 -10.64 -18.84
N ALA A 17 -10.54 -9.38 -18.71
CA ALA A 17 -11.17 -8.33 -17.91
C ALA A 17 -11.73 -8.80 -16.55
N GLN A 18 -10.88 -9.34 -15.68
CA GLN A 18 -11.27 -9.51 -14.27
C GLN A 18 -11.47 -8.12 -13.66
N LEU A 19 -12.72 -7.83 -13.31
CA LEU A 19 -13.14 -6.61 -12.63
C LEU A 19 -13.55 -7.02 -11.22
N ILE A 20 -12.55 -7.14 -10.35
CA ILE A 20 -12.73 -7.68 -9.01
C ILE A 20 -11.96 -6.83 -8.00
N SER A 21 -12.51 -6.70 -6.81
CA SER A 21 -11.88 -6.05 -5.67
C SER A 21 -11.79 -7.03 -4.51
N PHE A 22 -10.59 -7.22 -3.99
CA PHE A 22 -10.34 -7.96 -2.77
C PHE A 22 -10.11 -6.96 -1.63
N VAL A 23 -10.85 -7.10 -0.55
CA VAL A 23 -10.73 -6.24 0.63
C VAL A 23 -9.91 -6.97 1.66
N TYR A 24 -8.78 -6.39 2.02
CA TYR A 24 -7.92 -6.87 3.10
C TYR A 24 -8.08 -5.99 4.34
N GLU A 25 -8.25 -6.61 5.48
CA GLU A 25 -7.98 -5.97 6.75
C GLU A 25 -6.48 -6.02 6.99
N ILE A 26 -5.89 -4.86 7.29
CA ILE A 26 -4.50 -4.77 7.72
C ILE A 26 -4.51 -4.44 9.20
N LYS A 27 -3.78 -5.26 9.97
CA LYS A 27 -3.44 -5.00 11.36
C LYS A 27 -1.93 -4.79 11.42
N HIS A 28 -1.49 -3.65 11.93
CA HIS A 28 -0.04 -3.38 12.02
C HIS A 28 0.32 -2.64 13.31
N LYS A 29 1.57 -2.83 13.75
CA LYS A 29 2.17 -2.08 14.85
C LYS A 29 2.87 -0.83 14.30
N PRO A 30 2.41 0.39 14.57
CA PRO A 30 3.13 1.60 14.21
C PRO A 30 4.50 1.71 14.89
N ASN A 31 4.60 1.13 16.09
CA ASN A 31 5.83 1.04 16.87
C ASN A 31 6.10 -0.42 17.24
N PRO A 32 7.25 -1.00 16.85
CA PRO A 32 7.54 -2.41 17.12
C PRO A 32 7.71 -2.71 18.61
N ASP A 33 8.04 -1.71 19.44
CA ASP A 33 8.28 -1.86 20.87
C ASP A 33 6.98 -1.76 21.71
N LYS A 34 5.83 -1.48 21.05
CA LYS A 34 4.53 -1.34 21.73
C LYS A 34 3.54 -2.35 21.21
N GLU A 35 2.79 -2.99 22.10
CA GLU A 35 1.67 -3.89 21.75
C GLU A 35 0.39 -3.10 21.38
N ILE A 36 0.55 -2.04 20.59
CA ILE A 36 -0.54 -1.21 20.08
C ILE A 36 -0.65 -1.45 18.58
N PHE A 37 -1.85 -1.80 18.14
CA PHE A 37 -2.13 -2.08 16.74
C PHE A 37 -3.07 -1.04 16.16
N GLU A 38 -2.78 -0.65 14.92
CA GLU A 38 -3.74 0.05 14.06
C GLU A 38 -4.35 -0.93 13.07
N THR A 39 -5.65 -0.75 12.79
CA THR A 39 -6.39 -1.60 11.87
C THR A 39 -7.04 -0.75 10.79
N GLY A 40 -7.04 -1.24 9.56
CA GLY A 40 -7.67 -0.55 8.44
C GLY A 40 -8.00 -1.45 7.27
N ASN A 41 -9.02 -1.06 6.49
CA ASN A 41 -9.39 -1.78 5.28
C ASN A 41 -8.70 -1.20 4.06
N TYR A 42 -8.07 -2.09 3.29
CA TYR A 42 -7.39 -1.80 2.04
C TYR A 42 -8.00 -2.61 0.91
N TYR A 43 -7.93 -2.07 -0.28
CA TYR A 43 -8.57 -2.62 -1.47
C TYR A 43 -7.51 -2.97 -2.50
N LEU A 44 -7.49 -4.22 -2.93
CA LEU A 44 -6.80 -4.67 -4.12
C LEU A 44 -7.81 -4.68 -5.26
N ASP A 45 -7.88 -3.60 -6.01
CA ASP A 45 -8.71 -3.51 -7.21
C ASP A 45 -7.94 -4.05 -8.41
N ILE A 46 -8.53 -4.97 -9.16
CA ILE A 46 -7.94 -5.54 -10.38
C ILE A 46 -8.85 -5.21 -11.55
N ILE A 47 -8.30 -4.50 -12.54
CA ILE A 47 -9.02 -4.09 -13.75
C ILE A 47 -8.11 -4.34 -14.97
N GLY A 48 -8.49 -5.31 -15.79
CA GLY A 48 -7.69 -5.71 -16.94
C GLY A 48 -6.29 -6.19 -16.53
N GLY A 49 -5.27 -5.63 -17.16
CA GLY A 49 -3.86 -5.96 -16.88
C GLY A 49 -3.22 -5.16 -15.74
N GLN A 50 -3.99 -4.53 -14.87
CA GLN A 50 -3.49 -3.68 -13.79
C GLN A 50 -4.17 -4.00 -12.47
N SER A 51 -3.42 -3.83 -11.37
CA SER A 51 -3.99 -3.84 -10.02
C SER A 51 -3.52 -2.64 -9.22
N ALA A 52 -4.38 -2.17 -8.28
CA ALA A 52 -4.05 -1.10 -7.36
C ALA A 52 -4.43 -1.52 -5.94
N PHE A 53 -3.44 -1.48 -5.03
CA PHE A 53 -3.63 -1.73 -3.61
C PHE A 53 -3.55 -0.42 -2.85
N ARG A 54 -4.61 -0.06 -2.13
CA ARG A 54 -4.72 1.24 -1.47
C ARG A 54 -5.77 1.22 -0.36
N SER A 55 -5.65 2.15 0.59
CA SER A 55 -6.63 2.34 1.66
C SER A 55 -8.01 2.78 1.13
N LYS A 56 -9.06 2.59 1.93
CA LYS A 56 -10.40 3.09 1.62
C LYS A 56 -10.42 4.60 1.33
N LYS A 57 -9.63 5.38 2.09
CA LYS A 57 -9.53 6.84 1.91
C LYS A 57 -8.89 7.22 0.59
N GLU A 58 -7.79 6.56 0.23
CA GLU A 58 -7.09 6.78 -1.05
C GLU A 58 -7.97 6.36 -2.23
N ARG A 59 -8.65 5.21 -2.13
CA ARG A 59 -9.60 4.74 -3.13
C ARG A 59 -10.73 5.76 -3.37
N TYR A 60 -11.26 6.34 -2.31
CA TYR A 60 -12.28 7.39 -2.39
C TYR A 60 -11.71 8.67 -3.03
N ALA A 61 -10.54 9.14 -2.60
CA ALA A 61 -9.87 10.30 -3.19
C ALA A 61 -9.60 10.14 -4.69
N ASP A 62 -9.12 8.95 -5.10
CA ASP A 62 -8.92 8.63 -6.51
C ASP A 62 -10.23 8.64 -7.31
N SER A 63 -11.35 8.22 -6.71
CA SER A 63 -12.67 8.27 -7.36
C SER A 63 -13.16 9.70 -7.56
N LEU A 64 -12.86 10.61 -6.64
CA LEU A 64 -13.16 12.03 -6.79
C LEU A 64 -12.31 12.67 -7.90
N MET A 65 -11.03 12.30 -7.98
CA MET A 65 -10.13 12.76 -9.03
C MET A 65 -10.63 12.35 -10.42
N LEU A 66 -11.13 11.11 -10.58
CA LEU A 66 -11.75 10.65 -11.82
C LEU A 66 -13.03 11.42 -12.16
N LYS A 67 -13.85 11.71 -11.16
CA LYS A 67 -15.16 12.33 -11.34
C LYS A 67 -15.08 13.84 -11.55
N ASN A 68 -14.26 14.52 -10.75
CA ASN A 68 -14.25 15.97 -10.62
C ASN A 68 -12.98 16.62 -11.19
N GLY A 69 -11.90 15.85 -11.45
CA GLY A 69 -10.60 16.36 -11.87
C GLY A 69 -9.77 16.95 -10.73
N TYR A 70 -10.22 16.90 -9.48
CA TYR A 70 -9.50 17.41 -8.31
C TYR A 70 -9.78 16.58 -7.07
N TRP A 71 -8.91 16.68 -6.07
CA TRP A 71 -9.07 16.04 -4.76
C TRP A 71 -9.72 17.01 -3.77
N GLU A 72 -10.88 16.65 -3.23
CA GLU A 72 -11.47 17.38 -2.11
C GLU A 72 -10.68 17.13 -0.82
N GLY A 73 -10.10 18.20 -0.26
CA GLY A 73 -9.43 18.18 1.04
C GLY A 73 -8.06 17.50 1.09
N GLY A 74 -7.48 17.17 -0.06
CA GLY A 74 -6.19 16.48 -0.16
C GLY A 74 -6.19 15.07 0.43
N PRO A 75 -5.31 14.18 0.01
CA PRO A 75 -5.15 12.89 0.64
C PRO A 75 -4.60 13.12 2.06
N LYS A 76 -5.35 12.73 3.10
CA LYS A 76 -4.79 12.63 4.46
C LYS A 76 -3.75 11.54 4.43
N THR A 77 -2.51 11.93 4.28
CA THR A 77 -1.37 11.02 4.20
C THR A 77 -1.13 10.37 5.56
N SER A 78 -1.04 9.06 5.55
CA SER A 78 -0.50 8.28 6.66
C SER A 78 1.03 8.37 6.65
N LEU A 79 1.67 8.24 7.80
CA LEU A 79 3.12 8.03 7.87
C LEU A 79 3.51 6.71 7.19
N ASN A 80 2.65 5.70 7.31
CA ASN A 80 2.81 4.41 6.65
C ASN A 80 1.98 4.37 5.36
N GLN A 81 2.63 4.58 4.22
CA GLN A 81 1.97 4.66 2.91
C GLN A 81 2.08 3.31 2.19
N LEU A 82 0.93 2.68 1.97
CA LEU A 82 0.83 1.35 1.38
C LEU A 82 0.16 1.36 -0.01
N TYR A 83 0.27 2.47 -0.73
CA TYR A 83 -0.32 2.57 -2.06
C TYR A 83 0.61 1.97 -3.11
N ILE A 84 0.17 0.88 -3.74
CA ILE A 84 0.90 0.16 -4.79
C ILE A 84 0.07 0.08 -6.06
N ILE A 85 0.69 0.29 -7.20
CA ILE A 85 0.16 -0.01 -8.53
C ILE A 85 1.04 -1.12 -9.12
N LYS A 86 0.41 -2.19 -9.62
CA LYS A 86 1.09 -3.26 -10.34
C LYS A 86 0.55 -3.34 -11.77
N ASN A 87 1.44 -3.44 -12.74
CA ASN A 87 1.09 -3.77 -14.10
C ASN A 87 1.40 -5.25 -14.31
N LEU A 88 0.35 -6.05 -14.50
CA LEU A 88 0.43 -7.51 -14.59
C LEU A 88 1.02 -7.99 -15.93
N ILE A 89 1.03 -7.12 -16.95
CA ILE A 89 1.53 -7.43 -18.30
C ILE A 89 3.04 -7.28 -18.34
N ASN A 90 3.56 -6.11 -17.99
CA ASN A 90 5.01 -5.82 -18.00
C ASN A 90 5.69 -6.10 -16.65
N LYS A 91 4.91 -6.54 -15.64
CA LYS A 91 5.38 -6.91 -14.29
C LYS A 91 6.05 -5.75 -13.54
N SER A 92 5.68 -4.50 -13.84
CA SER A 92 6.20 -3.35 -13.10
C SER A 92 5.37 -3.10 -11.83
N ILE A 93 6.06 -2.69 -10.77
CA ILE A 93 5.46 -2.38 -9.47
C ILE A 93 5.89 -0.97 -9.09
N ILE A 94 4.92 -0.14 -8.75
CA ILE A 94 5.15 1.26 -8.38
C ILE A 94 4.54 1.51 -7.00
N LYS A 95 5.36 2.00 -6.08
CA LYS A 95 4.91 2.55 -4.80
C LYS A 95 4.61 4.03 -4.98
N CYS A 96 3.35 4.40 -4.75
CA CYS A 96 2.91 5.79 -4.81
C CYS A 96 3.08 6.46 -3.46
N ILE A 97 3.77 7.57 -3.44
CA ILE A 97 4.05 8.38 -2.25
C ILE A 97 3.34 9.72 -2.39
N THR A 98 2.74 10.19 -1.30
CA THR A 98 2.22 11.55 -1.17
C THR A 98 2.96 12.23 -0.02
N THR A 99 3.55 13.41 -0.26
CA THR A 99 4.27 14.13 0.80
C THR A 99 3.32 14.63 1.88
N LEU A 100 3.83 14.72 3.11
CA LEU A 100 3.04 15.15 4.26
C LEU A 100 2.81 16.66 4.31
N SER A 101 3.67 17.43 3.63
CA SER A 101 3.62 18.91 3.63
C SER A 101 2.65 19.45 2.57
N MET A 102 2.95 19.22 1.30
CA MET A 102 2.24 19.85 0.16
C MET A 102 1.46 18.86 -0.71
N HIS A 103 1.39 17.61 -0.30
CA HIS A 103 0.70 16.54 -1.04
C HIS A 103 1.26 16.29 -2.45
N ASP A 104 2.56 16.55 -2.65
CA ASP A 104 3.25 16.20 -3.87
C ASP A 104 3.23 14.69 -4.08
N LEU A 105 3.05 14.29 -5.34
CA LEU A 105 3.02 12.88 -5.72
C LEU A 105 4.37 12.44 -6.25
N TYR A 106 4.89 11.37 -5.67
CA TYR A 106 6.10 10.68 -6.13
C TYR A 106 5.83 9.21 -6.35
N ASN A 107 6.60 8.62 -7.24
CA ASN A 107 6.59 7.20 -7.57
C ASN A 107 7.96 6.60 -7.31
N ILE A 108 7.98 5.44 -6.69
CA ILE A 108 9.19 4.61 -6.53
C ILE A 108 8.94 3.31 -7.27
N THR A 109 9.78 3.00 -8.24
CA THR A 109 9.75 1.72 -8.94
C THR A 109 10.35 0.65 -8.02
N ILE A 110 9.59 -0.40 -7.73
CA ILE A 110 10.04 -1.54 -6.95
C ILE A 110 10.63 -2.58 -7.88
N ASN A 111 11.94 -2.82 -7.74
CA ASN A 111 12.69 -3.77 -8.56
C ASN A 111 12.97 -5.10 -7.85
N ASP A 112 12.55 -5.24 -6.60
CA ASP A 112 12.75 -6.42 -5.79
C ASP A 112 11.99 -7.61 -6.37
N LYS A 113 12.68 -8.74 -6.49
CA LYS A 113 12.08 -10.01 -6.91
C LYS A 113 11.66 -10.80 -5.69
N LEU A 114 10.40 -11.21 -5.66
CA LEU A 114 9.85 -12.07 -4.61
C LEU A 114 10.22 -13.53 -4.91
N SER A 115 11.23 -14.05 -4.24
CA SER A 115 11.65 -15.46 -4.36
C SER A 115 10.90 -16.30 -3.33
N TRP A 116 9.72 -16.79 -3.71
CA TRP A 116 8.86 -17.59 -2.85
C TRP A 116 9.41 -19.01 -2.65
N GLU A 117 9.41 -19.46 -1.40
CA GLU A 117 9.53 -20.86 -1.05
C GLU A 117 8.13 -21.39 -0.69
N ILE A 118 7.62 -22.31 -1.53
CA ILE A 118 6.30 -22.92 -1.31
C ILE A 118 6.49 -24.16 -0.46
N LEU A 119 5.76 -24.23 0.64
CA LEU A 119 5.87 -25.27 1.65
C LEU A 119 4.69 -26.25 1.57
N PRO A 120 4.84 -27.50 2.06
CA PRO A 120 3.77 -28.51 1.99
C PRO A 120 2.61 -28.25 2.96
N GLU A 121 2.80 -27.39 3.97
CA GLU A 121 1.80 -27.11 4.98
C GLU A 121 0.55 -26.49 4.39
N ARG A 122 -0.60 -26.98 4.81
CA ARG A 122 -1.92 -26.53 4.42
C ARG A 122 -2.75 -26.19 5.64
N MET A 123 -3.63 -25.20 5.47
CA MET A 123 -4.65 -24.86 6.46
C MET A 123 -5.91 -24.38 5.79
N LYS A 124 -7.03 -24.44 6.49
CA LYS A 124 -8.29 -23.87 6.05
C LYS A 124 -8.46 -22.48 6.64
N LEU A 125 -8.66 -21.47 5.79
CA LEU A 125 -9.00 -20.10 6.17
C LEU A 125 -10.40 -19.79 5.64
N GLY A 126 -11.38 -19.68 6.54
CA GLY A 126 -12.80 -19.71 6.16
C GLY A 126 -13.12 -20.99 5.42
N ASP A 127 -13.67 -20.87 4.22
CA ASP A 127 -14.00 -22.04 3.36
C ASP A 127 -12.90 -22.39 2.35
N MET A 128 -11.77 -21.66 2.36
CA MET A 128 -10.69 -21.84 1.40
C MET A 128 -9.56 -22.70 1.96
N GLU A 129 -9.16 -23.74 1.20
CA GLU A 129 -7.90 -24.42 1.44
C GLU A 129 -6.74 -23.54 0.97
N CYS A 130 -5.79 -23.33 1.87
CA CYS A 130 -4.61 -22.49 1.64
C CYS A 130 -3.34 -23.30 1.86
N GLN A 131 -2.33 -23.01 1.03
CA GLN A 131 -0.99 -23.54 1.13
C GLN A 131 -0.05 -22.44 1.62
N LYS A 132 0.93 -22.84 2.42
CA LYS A 132 1.93 -21.94 2.99
C LYS A 132 3.03 -21.62 2.00
N ALA A 133 3.49 -20.38 2.01
CA ALA A 133 4.71 -19.96 1.33
C ALA A 133 5.46 -18.93 2.17
N THR A 134 6.77 -18.83 2.00
CA THR A 134 7.61 -17.85 2.68
C THR A 134 8.41 -17.03 1.68
N VAL A 135 8.72 -15.79 2.05
CA VAL A 135 9.56 -14.88 1.26
C VAL A 135 10.23 -13.86 2.17
N LYS A 136 11.42 -13.42 1.79
CA LYS A 136 12.09 -12.27 2.42
C LYS A 136 11.85 -11.01 1.58
N TYR A 137 11.35 -9.95 2.24
CA TYR A 137 11.19 -8.64 1.62
C TYR A 137 11.30 -7.53 2.67
N GLY A 138 12.00 -6.44 2.33
CA GLY A 138 12.17 -5.28 3.20
C GLY A 138 12.85 -5.59 4.53
N GLU A 139 13.78 -6.56 4.53
CA GLU A 139 14.43 -7.12 5.72
C GLU A 139 13.48 -7.79 6.72
N ARG A 140 12.27 -8.16 6.28
CA ARG A 140 11.30 -8.98 7.03
C ARG A 140 11.17 -10.34 6.40
N ASN A 141 10.92 -11.37 7.22
CA ASN A 141 10.51 -12.69 6.76
C ASN A 141 8.97 -12.74 6.76
N TRP A 142 8.40 -13.06 5.61
CA TRP A 142 6.96 -13.09 5.43
C TRP A 142 6.45 -14.51 5.29
N ILE A 143 5.30 -14.79 5.90
CA ILE A 143 4.58 -16.05 5.82
C ILE A 143 3.24 -15.79 5.15
N ALA A 144 3.06 -16.34 3.96
CA ALA A 144 1.84 -16.23 3.18
C ALA A 144 1.05 -17.55 3.17
N TRP A 145 -0.26 -17.41 3.14
CA TRP A 145 -1.22 -18.47 2.90
C TRP A 145 -2.00 -18.11 1.65
N PHE A 146 -1.83 -18.88 0.58
CA PHE A 146 -2.48 -18.64 -0.70
C PHE A 146 -3.40 -19.78 -1.08
N SER A 147 -4.46 -19.49 -1.85
CA SER A 147 -5.44 -20.49 -2.27
C SER A 147 -5.43 -20.69 -3.78
N HIS A 148 -5.30 -21.95 -4.21
CA HIS A 148 -5.44 -22.35 -5.60
C HIS A 148 -6.88 -22.24 -6.13
N SER A 149 -7.88 -22.16 -5.23
CA SER A 149 -9.29 -21.98 -5.63
C SER A 149 -9.56 -20.65 -6.33
N ILE A 150 -8.69 -19.66 -6.10
CA ILE A 150 -8.69 -18.40 -6.82
C ILE A 150 -7.36 -18.33 -7.61
N PRO A 151 -7.34 -18.78 -8.88
CA PRO A 151 -6.12 -18.94 -9.66
C PRO A 151 -5.60 -17.58 -10.18
N LEU A 152 -5.38 -16.66 -9.28
CA LEU A 152 -4.93 -15.31 -9.54
C LEU A 152 -3.62 -15.07 -8.77
N PRO A 153 -2.47 -14.87 -9.46
CA PRO A 153 -1.17 -14.74 -8.82
C PRO A 153 -0.96 -13.35 -8.21
N GLU A 154 -1.93 -12.91 -7.40
CA GLU A 154 -2.02 -11.59 -6.81
C GLU A 154 -2.14 -11.66 -5.28
N GLY A 155 -1.92 -10.51 -4.64
CA GLY A 155 -2.03 -10.36 -3.20
C GLY A 155 -1.91 -8.91 -2.74
N PRO A 156 -2.00 -8.67 -1.41
CA PRO A 156 -1.94 -7.33 -0.86
C PRO A 156 -0.55 -6.72 -1.04
N TYR A 157 -0.51 -5.39 -1.05
CA TYR A 157 0.72 -4.61 -1.17
C TYR A 157 1.53 -5.03 -2.40
N ILE A 158 2.84 -5.26 -2.26
CA ILE A 158 3.72 -5.71 -3.35
C ILE A 158 3.63 -7.23 -3.59
N PHE A 159 3.03 -7.98 -2.67
CA PHE A 159 3.07 -9.44 -2.71
C PHE A 159 2.23 -10.00 -3.85
N HIS A 160 2.87 -10.82 -4.68
CA HIS A 160 2.29 -11.44 -5.88
C HIS A 160 3.13 -12.64 -6.33
N GLY A 161 2.67 -13.39 -7.33
CA GLY A 161 3.47 -14.40 -8.02
C GLY A 161 3.32 -15.82 -7.49
N LEU A 162 2.54 -16.06 -6.43
CA LEU A 162 2.15 -17.41 -6.01
C LEU A 162 1.08 -17.99 -6.97
N PRO A 163 0.95 -19.32 -7.11
CA PRO A 163 -0.01 -19.94 -8.02
C PRO A 163 -1.46 -19.89 -7.47
N GLY A 164 -1.87 -18.73 -6.97
CA GLY A 164 -3.19 -18.44 -6.39
C GLY A 164 -3.17 -17.16 -5.58
N LEU A 165 -4.37 -16.67 -5.22
CA LEU A 165 -4.52 -15.45 -4.45
C LEU A 165 -3.97 -15.64 -3.03
N ILE A 166 -3.21 -14.65 -2.56
CA ILE A 166 -2.77 -14.59 -1.18
C ILE A 166 -3.96 -14.21 -0.30
N ILE A 167 -4.40 -15.14 0.54
CA ILE A 167 -5.54 -14.97 1.44
C ILE A 167 -5.11 -14.29 2.73
N LYS A 168 -3.92 -14.66 3.23
CA LYS A 168 -3.33 -14.05 4.42
C LYS A 168 -1.82 -13.96 4.25
N ILE A 169 -1.22 -12.89 4.75
CA ILE A 169 0.23 -12.75 4.85
C ILE A 169 0.60 -11.91 6.06
N SER A 170 1.57 -12.36 6.84
CA SER A 170 2.11 -11.64 7.98
C SER A 170 3.63 -11.77 8.03
N ASP A 171 4.30 -10.83 8.66
CA ASP A 171 5.72 -11.00 8.98
C ASP A 171 5.91 -11.87 10.22
N ASP A 172 7.11 -12.41 10.40
CA ASP A 172 7.46 -13.34 11.48
C ASP A 172 7.40 -12.71 12.87
N LYS A 173 7.43 -11.38 12.97
CA LYS A 173 7.28 -10.63 14.23
C LYS A 173 5.84 -10.23 14.53
N ASN A 174 4.90 -10.52 13.61
CA ASN A 174 3.50 -10.07 13.68
C ASN A 174 3.36 -8.54 13.81
N ASP A 175 4.30 -7.80 13.25
CA ASP A 175 4.19 -6.34 13.14
C ASP A 175 3.17 -5.95 12.07
N TYR A 176 3.00 -6.80 11.05
CA TYR A 176 2.03 -6.65 9.97
C TYR A 176 1.26 -7.94 9.72
N ASP A 177 -0.05 -7.84 9.64
CA ASP A 177 -0.96 -8.91 9.21
C ASP A 177 -1.94 -8.34 8.16
N PHE A 178 -1.98 -8.98 7.01
CA PHE A 178 -2.92 -8.70 5.92
C PHE A 178 -3.84 -9.90 5.77
N SER A 179 -5.11 -9.75 6.03
CA SER A 179 -6.09 -10.82 5.96
C SER A 179 -7.22 -10.48 5.00
N LEU A 180 -7.48 -11.32 4.00
CA LEU A 180 -8.62 -11.15 3.09
C LEU A 180 -9.93 -11.31 3.87
N ILE A 181 -10.78 -10.29 3.84
CA ILE A 181 -12.06 -10.30 4.55
C ILE A 181 -13.28 -10.29 3.62
N LYS A 182 -13.10 -9.86 2.36
CA LYS A 182 -14.22 -9.75 1.43
C LYS A 182 -13.75 -9.69 -0.03
N THR A 183 -14.56 -10.28 -0.91
CA THR A 183 -14.45 -10.14 -2.37
C THR A 183 -15.66 -9.35 -2.89
N ILE A 184 -15.44 -8.40 -3.80
CA ILE A 184 -16.46 -7.53 -4.39
C ILE A 184 -16.30 -7.55 -5.90
N ASN A 185 -17.36 -7.85 -6.63
CA ASN A 185 -17.38 -7.66 -8.08
C ASN A 185 -17.46 -6.16 -8.39
N ILE A 186 -16.57 -5.70 -9.26
CA ILE A 186 -16.54 -4.29 -9.70
C ILE A 186 -17.43 -4.17 -10.94
N ASP A 187 -18.16 -3.07 -11.06
CA ASP A 187 -18.91 -2.73 -12.26
C ASP A 187 -17.98 -2.65 -13.49
N LYS A 188 -18.39 -3.27 -14.60
CA LYS A 188 -17.60 -3.35 -15.85
C LYS A 188 -17.23 -1.99 -16.45
N ASN A 189 -17.95 -0.95 -16.10
CA ASN A 189 -17.70 0.41 -16.58
C ASN A 189 -16.75 1.21 -15.65
N LYS A 190 -16.27 0.62 -14.55
CA LYS A 190 -15.35 1.28 -13.65
C LYS A 190 -13.92 1.16 -14.15
N THR A 191 -13.20 2.26 -13.98
CA THR A 191 -11.75 2.34 -14.05
C THR A 191 -11.22 2.89 -12.73
N PHE A 192 -9.92 2.84 -12.50
CA PHE A 192 -9.32 3.53 -11.36
C PHE A 192 -8.32 4.58 -11.82
N TYR A 193 -8.21 5.63 -11.01
CA TYR A 193 -7.23 6.66 -11.25
C TYR A 193 -5.84 6.11 -10.96
N LEU A 194 -4.93 6.26 -11.92
CA LEU A 194 -3.52 5.96 -11.75
C LEU A 194 -2.79 7.26 -11.38
N ARG A 195 -2.30 7.33 -10.17
CA ARG A 195 -1.54 8.49 -9.70
C ARG A 195 -0.27 8.65 -10.51
N LYS A 196 -0.10 9.84 -11.10
CA LYS A 196 1.10 10.22 -11.84
C LYS A 196 1.98 11.03 -10.93
N GLY A 197 2.93 10.38 -10.28
CA GLY A 197 3.95 11.02 -9.45
C GLY A 197 5.25 11.21 -10.23
N LYS A 198 6.09 12.13 -9.75
CA LYS A 198 7.48 12.24 -10.22
C LYS A 198 8.25 11.02 -9.74
N GLU A 199 9.00 10.37 -10.63
CA GLU A 199 9.83 9.23 -10.24
C GLU A 199 11.01 9.67 -9.37
N ILE A 200 11.22 8.95 -8.28
CA ILE A 200 12.30 9.15 -7.32
C ILE A 200 12.88 7.81 -6.87
N THR A 201 14.10 7.86 -6.33
CA THR A 201 14.72 6.70 -5.69
C THR A 201 14.36 6.60 -4.21
N TRP A 202 14.65 5.45 -3.60
CA TRP A 202 14.50 5.26 -2.16
C TRP A 202 15.34 6.27 -1.36
N GLU A 203 16.59 6.55 -1.76
CA GLU A 203 17.46 7.51 -1.10
C GLU A 203 16.87 8.92 -1.14
N THR A 204 16.23 9.29 -2.26
CA THR A 204 15.53 10.57 -2.38
C THR A 204 14.33 10.61 -1.43
N TYR A 205 13.57 9.51 -1.31
CA TYR A 205 12.44 9.44 -0.40
C TYR A 205 12.88 9.52 1.07
N GLU A 206 13.94 8.80 1.44
CA GLU A 206 14.52 8.89 2.77
C GLU A 206 14.98 10.32 3.11
N LYS A 207 15.57 11.01 2.10
CA LYS A 207 15.93 12.43 2.25
C LYS A 207 14.70 13.31 2.49
N ILE A 208 13.64 13.14 1.72
CA ILE A 208 12.37 13.87 1.90
C ILE A 208 11.80 13.64 3.30
N GLN A 209 11.87 12.42 3.81
CA GLN A 209 11.41 12.09 5.16
C GLN A 209 12.28 12.77 6.24
N ARG A 210 13.61 12.77 6.08
CA ARG A 210 14.54 13.49 6.99
C ARG A 210 14.31 14.99 6.97
N ASP A 211 14.20 15.58 5.78
CA ASP A 211 13.96 17.01 5.62
C ASP A 211 12.64 17.43 6.29
N TYR A 212 11.58 16.65 6.09
CA TYR A 212 10.29 16.89 6.76
C TYR A 212 10.37 16.72 8.29
N TYR A 213 11.14 15.76 8.79
CA TYR A 213 11.35 15.60 10.22
C TYR A 213 12.09 16.81 10.81
N MET A 214 13.11 17.32 10.13
CA MET A 214 13.90 18.47 10.58
C MET A 214 13.09 19.76 10.61
N ASP A 215 12.34 20.05 9.56
CA ASP A 215 11.45 21.21 9.48
C ASP A 215 10.17 20.91 8.68
N PRO A 216 9.10 20.44 9.34
CA PRO A 216 7.83 20.17 8.69
C PRO A 216 7.18 21.38 8.04
N PHE A 217 7.60 22.58 8.40
CA PHE A 217 7.05 23.86 7.95
C PHE A 217 7.99 24.64 7.03
N ALA A 218 9.10 24.03 6.57
CA ALA A 218 10.09 24.70 5.72
C ALA A 218 9.44 25.38 4.51
N GLU A 219 8.53 24.68 3.83
CA GLU A 219 7.87 25.19 2.63
C GLU A 219 6.86 26.31 2.93
N ILE A 220 6.10 26.20 4.01
CA ILE A 220 5.19 27.25 4.49
C ILE A 220 5.98 28.55 4.79
N LYS A 221 7.14 28.40 5.45
CA LYS A 221 8.04 29.52 5.75
C LYS A 221 8.63 30.11 4.47
N ALA A 222 9.14 29.27 3.56
CA ALA A 222 9.78 29.71 2.32
C ALA A 222 8.79 30.44 1.39
N ARG A 223 7.55 30.02 1.36
CA ARG A 223 6.48 30.65 0.54
C ARG A 223 5.73 31.76 1.27
N ASN A 224 6.09 32.08 2.51
CA ASN A 224 5.42 33.06 3.35
C ASN A 224 3.87 32.82 3.42
N ILE A 225 3.47 31.58 3.52
CA ILE A 225 2.06 31.20 3.57
C ILE A 225 1.51 31.53 4.97
N LYS A 226 0.45 32.35 5.01
CA LYS A 226 -0.28 32.62 6.24
C LYS A 226 -1.06 31.37 6.65
N TYR A 227 -0.89 30.94 7.90
CA TYR A 227 -1.59 29.81 8.46
C TYR A 227 -2.34 30.21 9.73
N LYS A 228 -3.42 29.49 10.01
CA LYS A 228 -4.14 29.54 11.31
C LYS A 228 -4.25 28.11 11.82
N VAL A 229 -3.94 27.94 13.10
CA VAL A 229 -4.16 26.65 13.77
C VAL A 229 -5.52 26.71 14.46
N THR A 230 -6.32 25.68 14.26
CA THR A 230 -7.61 25.54 14.92
C THR A 230 -7.66 24.21 15.65
N ASP A 231 -8.41 24.14 16.74
CA ASP A 231 -8.76 22.90 17.43
C ASP A 231 -9.74 22.05 16.58
N GLU A 232 -10.14 20.89 17.14
CA GLU A 232 -11.08 19.98 16.48
C GLU A 232 -12.47 20.58 16.26
N LYS A 233 -12.82 21.65 17.01
CA LYS A 233 -14.07 22.40 16.90
C LYS A 233 -13.98 23.62 15.99
N GLY A 234 -12.77 23.88 15.41
CA GLY A 234 -12.54 25.00 14.51
C GLY A 234 -12.19 26.32 15.20
N TYR A 235 -11.99 26.34 16.51
CA TYR A 235 -11.58 27.55 17.24
C TYR A 235 -10.09 27.81 17.08
N PRO A 236 -9.65 29.07 16.90
CA PRO A 236 -8.24 29.42 16.82
C PRO A 236 -7.48 29.00 18.08
N VAL A 237 -6.31 28.38 17.88
CA VAL A 237 -5.42 27.99 18.97
C VAL A 237 -4.07 28.68 18.76
N GLU A 238 -3.57 29.33 19.80
CA GLU A 238 -2.19 29.89 19.80
C GLU A 238 -1.18 28.78 20.11
N ILE A 239 -0.59 28.21 19.06
CA ILE A 239 0.48 27.23 19.19
C ILE A 239 1.64 27.66 18.29
N SER A 240 2.87 27.61 18.83
CA SER A 240 4.05 27.98 18.05
C SER A 240 4.43 26.89 17.05
N LEU A 241 5.05 27.28 15.92
CA LEU A 241 5.63 26.33 14.98
C LEU A 241 6.63 25.37 15.64
N LYS A 242 7.36 25.85 16.66
CA LYS A 242 8.28 25.00 17.41
C LYS A 242 7.53 23.86 18.13
N GLN A 243 6.48 24.16 18.88
CA GLN A 243 5.67 23.14 19.57
C GLN A 243 5.03 22.17 18.59
N MET A 244 4.53 22.66 17.44
CA MET A 244 4.01 21.82 16.39
C MET A 244 5.07 20.90 15.80
N THR A 245 6.29 21.43 15.54
CA THR A 245 7.43 20.63 15.05
C THR A 245 7.77 19.52 16.03
N GLU A 246 7.93 19.84 17.32
CA GLU A 246 8.22 18.85 18.37
C GLU A 246 7.14 17.75 18.45
N SER A 247 5.87 18.12 18.32
CA SER A 247 4.76 17.17 18.29
C SER A 247 4.81 16.23 17.06
N ILE A 248 5.10 16.80 15.88
CA ILE A 248 5.25 16.02 14.63
C ILE A 248 6.46 15.09 14.75
N GLN A 249 7.60 15.57 15.22
CA GLN A 249 8.80 14.77 15.41
C GLN A 249 8.57 13.62 16.39
N LYS A 250 7.92 13.88 17.52
CA LYS A 250 7.52 12.84 18.48
C LYS A 250 6.65 11.78 17.80
N ARG A 251 5.60 12.20 17.07
CA ARG A 251 4.71 11.27 16.35
C ARG A 251 5.46 10.46 15.32
N ILE A 252 6.40 11.03 14.57
CA ILE A 252 7.23 10.31 13.59
C ILE A 252 8.06 9.24 14.27
N ARG A 253 8.77 9.56 15.35
CA ARG A 253 9.57 8.59 16.12
C ARG A 253 8.73 7.46 16.70
N GLU A 254 7.54 7.78 17.21
CA GLU A 254 6.63 6.80 17.81
C GLU A 254 5.91 5.91 16.79
N ASN A 255 5.98 6.24 15.50
CA ASN A 255 5.31 5.50 14.41
C ASN A 255 6.29 5.10 13.30
N ASN A 256 7.50 4.70 13.68
CA ASN A 256 8.58 4.40 12.75
C ASN A 256 8.82 2.89 12.61
N ASN A 257 7.81 2.19 12.08
CA ASN A 257 7.89 0.76 11.78
C ASN A 257 7.44 0.47 10.33
N PRO A 258 8.20 0.93 9.32
CA PRO A 258 7.84 0.69 7.91
C PRO A 258 7.97 -0.78 7.52
N ILE A 259 7.32 -1.18 6.42
CA ILE A 259 7.48 -2.52 5.84
C ILE A 259 8.92 -2.71 5.37
N GLU A 260 9.46 -1.72 4.67
CA GLU A 260 10.83 -1.73 4.15
C GLU A 260 11.81 -1.25 5.24
N LEU A 261 12.27 -2.16 6.10
CA LEU A 261 13.23 -1.84 7.17
C LEU A 261 14.59 -1.42 6.61
N ASN A 262 14.98 -1.94 5.44
CA ASN A 262 16.18 -1.53 4.71
C ASN A 262 16.14 -0.08 4.23
N HIS A 263 14.97 0.56 4.24
CA HIS A 263 14.76 1.98 3.92
C HIS A 263 14.22 2.78 5.11
N LYS A 264 14.34 2.22 6.31
CA LYS A 264 13.91 2.88 7.54
C LYS A 264 14.81 4.06 7.86
N VAL A 265 14.24 5.24 7.99
CA VAL A 265 14.96 6.44 8.45
C VAL A 265 15.11 6.42 9.96
N ASN A 266 16.34 6.58 10.44
CA ASN A 266 16.61 6.76 11.86
C ASN A 266 16.48 8.25 12.20
N TYR A 267 15.53 8.57 13.05
CA TYR A 267 15.25 9.92 13.53
C TYR A 267 15.87 10.12 14.91
N ASN A 268 17.05 10.69 14.94
CA ASN A 268 17.77 11.04 16.18
C ASN A 268 17.41 12.45 16.66
#